data_e575ea15d662ae697a27bff4195981b0
#
_entry.id   e575ea15d662ae697a27bff4195981b0
#
_cell.length_a   1.000
_cell.length_b   1.000
_cell.length_c   1.000
_cell.angle_alpha   90.00
_cell.angle_beta   90.00
_cell.angle_gamma   90.00
#
_symmetry.space_group_name_H-M   'P 1'
#
loop_
_entity.id
_entity.type
_entity.pdbx_description
1 polymer ?
#
loop_
_entity_poly.entity_id
_entity_poly.type
_entity_poly.pdbx_seq_one_letter_code
_entity_poly.pdbx_strand_id
1 'polypeptide(L)'
;MTTSTKASISPDTSPKVPSRLRVRTGLFVVLLGLLVFLIGARPALFRLDRSPVVGFVQIAVFLVGLALICMGGYVALTAFWRNGSRTIPADIGSRLVATGYVVTVFSGMADVFGFGTQLRPRVPFFGPWQAMGVQIGEALIAIGFLLLIPYRRVKKAG
;
A
#
# COMPACT_ATOMS: atom_id res chain seq x y z
N MET A 1 -0.61 58.57 20.45
CA MET A 1 -1.80 57.70 20.29
C MET A 1 -1.70 57.04 18.92
N THR A 2 -1.16 55.84 18.87
CA THR A 2 -1.07 55.05 17.64
C THR A 2 -1.95 53.82 17.84
N THR A 3 -3.15 53.85 17.24
CA THR A 3 -4.08 52.74 17.22
C THR A 3 -3.56 51.66 16.25
N SER A 4 -2.97 50.60 16.78
CA SER A 4 -2.63 49.41 16.02
C SER A 4 -3.91 48.65 15.67
N THR A 5 -4.32 48.74 14.42
CA THR A 5 -5.43 47.94 13.85
C THR A 5 -4.94 46.51 13.68
N LYS A 6 -5.29 45.65 14.64
CA LYS A 6 -5.06 44.20 14.59
C LYS A 6 -6.00 43.63 13.55
N ALA A 7 -5.50 43.43 12.34
CA ALA A 7 -6.23 42.72 11.29
C ALA A 7 -6.50 41.30 11.77
N SER A 8 -7.73 40.99 12.10
CA SER A 8 -8.23 39.65 12.41
C SER A 8 -8.22 38.82 11.11
N ILE A 9 -7.17 38.04 10.93
CA ILE A 9 -7.14 37.02 9.89
C ILE A 9 -8.14 35.94 10.29
N SER A 10 -9.33 36.01 9.73
CA SER A 10 -10.30 34.91 9.82
C SER A 10 -9.70 33.67 9.16
N PRO A 11 -9.58 32.53 9.84
CA PRO A 11 -9.17 31.32 9.17
C PRO A 11 -10.23 30.94 8.14
N ASP A 12 -9.82 30.88 6.88
CA ASP A 12 -10.64 30.44 5.76
C ASP A 12 -11.11 28.98 6.02
N THR A 13 -12.33 28.86 6.50
CA THR A 13 -13.00 27.59 6.86
C THR A 13 -13.72 26.97 5.67
N SER A 14 -13.42 27.40 4.45
CA SER A 14 -14.00 26.74 3.28
C SER A 14 -13.59 25.28 3.21
N PRO A 15 -14.53 24.30 3.12
CA PRO A 15 -14.23 22.90 3.01
C PRO A 15 -13.49 22.64 1.67
N LYS A 16 -12.17 22.45 1.75
CA LYS A 16 -11.34 22.14 0.58
C LYS A 16 -11.71 20.75 0.09
N VAL A 17 -12.46 20.69 -1.00
CA VAL A 17 -12.81 19.46 -1.71
C VAL A 17 -11.53 18.65 -2.00
N PRO A 18 -11.53 17.32 -1.80
CA PRO A 18 -10.36 16.49 -2.10
C PRO A 18 -9.92 16.75 -3.53
N SER A 19 -8.62 16.94 -3.75
CA SER A 19 -8.13 17.23 -5.10
C SER A 19 -8.39 16.01 -5.98
N ARG A 20 -9.37 16.12 -6.87
CA ARG A 20 -9.77 15.05 -7.81
C ARG A 20 -8.56 14.50 -8.57
N LEU A 21 -7.56 15.34 -8.81
CA LEU A 21 -6.32 14.95 -9.46
C LEU A 21 -5.54 13.91 -8.64
N ARG A 22 -5.38 14.09 -7.32
CA ARG A 22 -4.66 13.13 -6.46
C ARG A 22 -5.37 11.79 -6.38
N VAL A 23 -6.70 11.80 -6.30
CA VAL A 23 -7.47 10.55 -6.29
C VAL A 23 -7.32 9.82 -7.63
N ARG A 24 -7.42 10.56 -8.75
CA ARG A 24 -7.26 9.97 -10.09
C ARG A 24 -5.86 9.42 -10.33
N THR A 25 -4.82 10.18 -9.97
CA THR A 25 -3.42 9.70 -10.10
C THR A 25 -3.15 8.51 -9.18
N GLY A 26 -3.62 8.55 -7.93
CA GLY A 26 -3.50 7.43 -7.02
C GLY A 26 -4.20 6.18 -7.54
N LEU A 27 -5.43 6.31 -8.05
CA LEU A 27 -6.18 5.21 -8.64
C LEU A 27 -5.48 4.64 -9.89
N PHE A 28 -4.95 5.51 -10.76
CA PHE A 28 -4.20 5.08 -11.93
C PHE A 28 -2.96 4.25 -11.54
N VAL A 29 -2.22 4.70 -10.53
CA VAL A 29 -1.04 3.98 -10.01
C VAL A 29 -1.46 2.63 -9.39
N VAL A 30 -2.59 2.57 -8.68
CA VAL A 30 -3.13 1.30 -8.15
C VAL A 30 -3.46 0.34 -9.28
N LEU A 31 -4.14 0.80 -10.33
CA LEU A 31 -4.51 -0.06 -11.47
C LEU A 31 -3.27 -0.56 -12.22
N LEU A 32 -2.29 0.30 -12.44
CA LEU A 32 -1.01 -0.09 -13.03
C LEU A 32 -0.29 -1.11 -12.13
N GLY A 33 -0.25 -0.84 -10.82
CA GLY A 33 0.33 -1.74 -9.84
C GLY A 33 -0.36 -3.10 -9.80
N LEU A 34 -1.70 -3.11 -9.89
CA LEU A 34 -2.48 -4.34 -9.94
C LEU A 34 -2.15 -5.16 -11.19
N LEU A 35 -2.00 -4.52 -12.35
CA LEU A 35 -1.60 -5.19 -13.58
C LEU A 35 -0.23 -5.85 -13.42
N VAL A 36 0.76 -5.10 -12.93
CA VAL A 36 2.12 -5.60 -12.70
C VAL A 36 2.12 -6.72 -11.65
N PHE A 37 1.34 -6.57 -10.57
CA PHE A 37 1.15 -7.57 -9.53
C PHE A 37 0.59 -8.88 -10.10
N LEU A 38 -0.45 -8.81 -10.93
CA LEU A 38 -1.06 -10.00 -11.56
C LEU A 38 -0.10 -10.71 -12.51
N ILE A 39 0.71 -9.97 -13.27
CA ILE A 39 1.77 -10.53 -14.13
C ILE A 39 2.78 -11.30 -13.27
N GLY A 40 3.20 -10.75 -12.14
CA GLY A 40 4.11 -11.41 -11.21
C GLY A 40 3.49 -12.58 -10.46
N ALA A 41 2.24 -12.43 -9.99
CA ALA A 41 1.56 -13.46 -9.19
C ALA A 41 1.09 -14.66 -10.01
N ARG A 42 0.63 -14.42 -11.26
CA ARG A 42 0.09 -15.45 -12.16
C ARG A 42 0.51 -15.23 -13.61
N PRO A 43 1.78 -15.48 -13.97
CA PRO A 43 2.27 -15.32 -15.34
C PRO A 43 1.54 -16.23 -16.33
N ALA A 44 0.99 -17.34 -15.89
CA ALA A 44 0.18 -18.25 -16.71
C ALA A 44 -1.03 -17.58 -17.35
N LEU A 45 -1.65 -16.59 -16.68
CA LEU A 45 -2.78 -15.82 -17.22
C LEU A 45 -2.40 -15.03 -18.48
N PHE A 46 -1.13 -14.69 -18.62
CA PHE A 46 -0.60 -13.91 -19.74
C PHE A 46 0.24 -14.76 -20.72
N ARG A 47 0.20 -16.10 -20.60
CA ARG A 47 1.02 -17.04 -21.38
C ARG A 47 2.54 -16.75 -21.28
N LEU A 48 2.97 -16.17 -20.18
CA LEU A 48 4.37 -15.85 -19.88
C LEU A 48 5.06 -16.98 -19.10
N ASP A 49 4.36 -18.07 -18.86
CA ASP A 49 4.88 -19.24 -18.12
C ASP A 49 5.90 -19.98 -18.98
N ARG A 50 7.18 -19.74 -18.68
CA ARG A 50 8.31 -20.43 -19.33
C ARG A 50 8.97 -21.49 -18.44
N SER A 51 8.58 -21.56 -17.18
CA SER A 51 9.18 -22.46 -16.20
C SER A 51 8.15 -22.89 -15.15
N PRO A 52 8.13 -24.14 -14.73
CA PRO A 52 7.25 -24.62 -13.64
C PRO A 52 7.65 -24.11 -12.26
N VAL A 53 8.77 -23.38 -12.15
CA VAL A 53 9.31 -22.86 -10.89
C VAL A 53 9.17 -21.37 -10.82
N VAL A 54 8.67 -20.84 -9.69
CA VAL A 54 8.58 -19.41 -9.41
C VAL A 54 10.00 -18.84 -9.34
N GLY A 55 10.41 -18.10 -10.38
CA GLY A 55 11.74 -17.54 -10.48
C GLY A 55 11.87 -16.23 -9.70
N PHE A 56 13.12 -15.85 -9.37
CA PHE A 56 13.46 -14.59 -8.72
C PHE A 56 12.84 -13.35 -9.41
N VAL A 57 12.87 -13.30 -10.75
CA VAL A 57 12.32 -12.20 -11.53
C VAL A 57 10.80 -12.09 -11.33
N GLN A 58 10.11 -13.21 -11.25
CA GLN A 58 8.67 -13.26 -11.00
C GLN A 58 8.32 -12.66 -9.63
N ILE A 59 9.07 -13.03 -8.59
CA ILE A 59 8.91 -12.48 -7.23
C ILE A 59 9.19 -10.97 -7.25
N ALA A 60 10.24 -10.52 -7.93
CA ALA A 60 10.58 -9.10 -8.05
C ALA A 60 9.44 -8.31 -8.73
N VAL A 61 8.90 -8.79 -9.85
CA VAL A 61 7.77 -8.16 -10.55
C VAL A 61 6.54 -8.10 -9.66
N PHE A 62 6.21 -9.17 -8.96
CA PHE A 62 5.13 -9.22 -7.98
C PHE A 62 5.30 -8.15 -6.89
N LEU A 63 6.49 -8.05 -6.29
CA LEU A 63 6.78 -7.08 -5.23
C LEU A 63 6.73 -5.63 -5.74
N VAL A 64 7.20 -5.35 -6.95
CA VAL A 64 7.09 -4.04 -7.59
C VAL A 64 5.62 -3.67 -7.81
N GLY A 65 4.81 -4.61 -8.31
CA GLY A 65 3.37 -4.41 -8.45
C GLY A 65 2.70 -4.07 -7.12
N LEU A 66 3.04 -4.81 -6.06
CA LEU A 66 2.53 -4.56 -4.71
C LEU A 66 2.98 -3.20 -4.16
N ALA A 67 4.22 -2.77 -4.42
CA ALA A 67 4.71 -1.44 -4.06
C ALA A 67 3.88 -0.33 -4.71
N LEU A 68 3.59 -0.46 -6.00
CA LEU A 68 2.75 0.49 -6.73
C LEU A 68 1.33 0.54 -6.16
N ILE A 69 0.73 -0.60 -5.80
CA ILE A 69 -0.57 -0.66 -5.13
C ILE A 69 -0.51 0.09 -3.78
N CYS A 70 0.52 -0.16 -2.98
CA CYS A 70 0.70 0.49 -1.68
C CYS A 70 0.85 2.01 -1.83
N MET A 71 1.69 2.47 -2.75
CA MET A 71 1.92 3.89 -3.01
C MET A 71 0.67 4.58 -3.57
N GLY A 72 0.05 3.99 -4.59
CA GLY A 72 -1.14 4.55 -5.22
C GLY A 72 -2.33 4.59 -4.26
N GLY A 73 -2.54 3.52 -3.50
CA GLY A 73 -3.57 3.44 -2.47
C GLY A 73 -3.37 4.47 -1.35
N TYR A 74 -2.13 4.63 -0.89
CA TYR A 74 -1.79 5.65 0.09
C TYR A 74 -2.08 7.07 -0.43
N VAL A 75 -1.65 7.39 -1.67
CA VAL A 75 -1.90 8.70 -2.29
C VAL A 75 -3.39 8.96 -2.46
N ALA A 76 -4.15 7.97 -2.95
CA ALA A 76 -5.60 8.09 -3.15
C ALA A 76 -6.35 8.29 -1.83
N LEU A 77 -6.08 7.44 -0.83
CA LEU A 77 -6.80 7.47 0.44
C LEU A 77 -6.44 8.69 1.30
N THR A 78 -5.17 9.10 1.30
CA THR A 78 -4.75 10.31 2.03
C THR A 78 -5.32 11.60 1.45
N ALA A 79 -5.74 11.61 0.17
CA ALA A 79 -6.42 12.75 -0.42
C ALA A 79 -7.76 13.07 0.27
N PHE A 80 -8.43 12.07 0.87
CA PHE A 80 -9.67 12.26 1.63
C PHE A 80 -9.47 12.88 3.01
N TRP A 81 -8.25 12.79 3.57
CA TRP A 81 -7.92 13.32 4.92
C TRP A 81 -7.39 14.75 4.92
N ARG A 82 -7.41 15.42 3.78
CA ARG A 82 -6.74 16.71 3.59
C ARG A 82 -7.34 17.87 4.40
N ASN A 83 -8.59 17.74 4.88
CA ASN A 83 -9.34 18.79 5.58
C ASN A 83 -9.47 18.56 7.08
N GLY A 84 -8.83 17.57 7.65
CA GLY A 84 -8.92 17.29 9.08
C GLY A 84 -7.69 16.53 9.59
N SER A 85 -7.54 16.53 10.91
CA SER A 85 -6.57 15.66 11.58
C SER A 85 -6.90 14.20 11.24
N ARG A 86 -5.88 13.43 10.85
CA ARG A 86 -6.03 11.99 10.68
C ARG A 86 -6.53 11.38 11.99
N THR A 87 -7.47 10.45 11.89
CA THR A 87 -7.88 9.69 13.05
C THR A 87 -6.78 8.71 13.45
N ILE A 88 -6.73 8.34 14.73
CA ILE A 88 -5.79 7.32 15.23
C ILE A 88 -5.83 6.03 14.39
N PRO A 89 -7.00 5.48 14.02
CA PRO A 89 -7.05 4.31 13.14
C PRO A 89 -6.40 4.53 11.77
N ALA A 90 -6.54 5.73 11.18
CA ALA A 90 -5.91 6.03 9.89
C ALA A 90 -4.38 6.11 9.99
N ASP A 91 -3.84 6.61 11.10
CA ASP A 91 -2.40 6.62 11.33
C ASP A 91 -1.86 5.20 11.53
N ILE A 92 -2.54 4.38 12.32
CA ILE A 92 -2.23 2.95 12.49
C ILE A 92 -2.32 2.24 11.12
N GLY A 93 -3.36 2.51 10.33
CA GLY A 93 -3.54 1.92 9.01
C GLY A 93 -2.36 2.19 8.08
N SER A 94 -1.85 3.43 8.05
CA SER A 94 -0.70 3.78 7.21
C SER A 94 0.57 3.02 7.62
N ARG A 95 0.81 2.87 8.92
CA ARG A 95 1.94 2.10 9.44
C ARG A 95 1.78 0.61 9.13
N LEU A 96 0.56 0.10 9.23
CA LEU A 96 0.26 -1.30 8.95
C LEU A 96 0.50 -1.65 7.48
N VAL A 97 0.14 -0.76 6.53
CA VAL A 97 0.46 -0.93 5.11
C VAL A 97 1.97 -1.00 4.91
N ALA A 98 2.75 -0.10 5.51
CA ALA A 98 4.20 -0.10 5.38
C ALA A 98 4.81 -1.37 5.99
N THR A 99 4.39 -1.77 7.18
CA THR A 99 4.87 -2.99 7.85
C THR A 99 4.52 -4.24 7.03
N GLY A 100 3.29 -4.33 6.54
CA GLY A 100 2.84 -5.45 5.71
C GLY A 100 3.67 -5.58 4.43
N TYR A 101 3.99 -4.44 3.78
CA TYR A 101 4.87 -4.46 2.61
C TYR A 101 6.28 -4.96 2.95
N VAL A 102 6.87 -4.48 4.04
CA VAL A 102 8.20 -4.95 4.49
C VAL A 102 8.18 -6.46 4.79
N VAL A 103 7.15 -6.96 5.48
CA VAL A 103 6.98 -8.40 5.76
C VAL A 103 6.89 -9.19 4.45
N THR A 104 6.12 -8.71 3.47
CA THR A 104 5.99 -9.35 2.15
C THR A 104 7.33 -9.41 1.41
N VAL A 105 8.07 -8.29 1.38
CA VAL A 105 9.39 -8.22 0.74
C VAL A 105 10.37 -9.16 1.42
N PHE A 106 10.44 -9.14 2.75
CA PHE A 106 11.38 -9.97 3.51
C PHE A 106 11.07 -11.45 3.33
N SER A 107 9.79 -11.84 3.36
CA SER A 107 9.37 -13.22 3.14
C SER A 107 9.59 -13.67 1.69
N GLY A 108 9.22 -12.85 0.72
CA GLY A 108 9.36 -13.18 -0.70
C GLY A 108 10.81 -13.27 -1.16
N MET A 109 11.70 -12.48 -0.55
CA MET A 109 13.14 -12.43 -0.86
C MET A 109 14.01 -13.21 0.15
N ALA A 110 13.41 -14.02 1.01
CA ALA A 110 14.14 -14.71 2.09
C ALA A 110 15.34 -15.55 1.59
N ASP A 111 15.20 -16.21 0.45
CA ASP A 111 16.28 -16.97 -0.16
C ASP A 111 17.43 -16.09 -0.66
N VAL A 112 17.12 -14.89 -1.13
CA VAL A 112 18.11 -13.90 -1.59
C VAL A 112 18.91 -13.36 -0.42
N PHE A 113 18.24 -13.14 0.71
CA PHE A 113 18.89 -12.68 1.95
C PHE A 113 19.62 -13.80 2.70
N GLY A 114 19.51 -15.04 2.24
CA GLY A 114 20.19 -16.18 2.87
C GLY A 114 19.47 -16.77 4.08
N PHE A 115 18.21 -16.36 4.33
CA PHE A 115 17.36 -16.93 5.39
C PHE A 115 16.46 -18.07 4.91
N GLY A 116 16.57 -18.45 3.63
CA GLY A 116 15.81 -19.55 3.05
C GLY A 116 16.15 -20.89 3.71
N THR A 117 15.19 -21.79 3.76
CA THR A 117 15.30 -23.11 4.41
C THR A 117 16.13 -24.11 3.61
N GLN A 118 16.66 -23.74 2.45
CA GLN A 118 17.45 -24.59 1.58
C GLN A 118 18.93 -24.28 1.73
N LEU A 119 19.67 -25.23 2.28
CA LEU A 119 21.13 -25.30 2.11
C LEU A 119 21.43 -25.42 0.62
N ARG A 120 22.08 -24.35 0.07
CA ARG A 120 22.44 -24.26 -1.35
C ARG A 120 22.44 -25.60 -2.08
N PRO A 121 21.64 -25.79 -3.09
CA PRO A 121 22.09 -25.48 -4.42
C PRO A 121 20.99 -25.10 -5.43
N ARG A 122 21.35 -24.25 -6.34
CA ARG A 122 21.00 -24.24 -7.76
C ARG A 122 19.71 -23.58 -8.19
N VAL A 123 18.60 -23.55 -7.46
CA VAL A 123 17.39 -22.84 -7.88
C VAL A 123 16.69 -22.30 -6.62
N PRO A 124 16.45 -20.97 -6.49
CA PRO A 124 15.63 -20.46 -5.41
C PRO A 124 14.22 -21.03 -5.54
N PHE A 125 13.83 -21.85 -4.59
CA PHE A 125 12.51 -22.47 -4.54
C PHE A 125 11.64 -21.69 -3.57
N PHE A 126 10.52 -21.12 -4.06
CA PHE A 126 9.55 -20.44 -3.23
C PHE A 126 8.84 -21.44 -2.32
N GLY A 127 9.27 -21.50 -1.07
CA GLY A 127 8.80 -22.48 -0.09
C GLY A 127 7.45 -22.09 0.54
N PRO A 128 6.76 -23.06 1.18
CA PRO A 128 5.47 -22.82 1.83
C PRO A 128 5.56 -21.79 2.96
N TRP A 129 6.66 -21.68 3.68
CA TRP A 129 6.90 -20.67 4.72
C TRP A 129 7.02 -19.26 4.15
N GLN A 130 7.67 -19.11 3.01
CA GLN A 130 7.75 -17.82 2.30
C GLN A 130 6.37 -17.41 1.80
N ALA A 131 5.60 -18.34 1.24
CA ALA A 131 4.23 -18.10 0.80
C ALA A 131 3.34 -17.63 1.96
N MET A 132 3.45 -18.28 3.12
CA MET A 132 2.71 -17.88 4.33
C MET A 132 3.09 -16.46 4.78
N GLY A 133 4.40 -16.15 4.82
CA GLY A 133 4.86 -14.80 5.18
C GLY A 133 4.38 -13.72 4.22
N VAL A 134 4.38 -14.00 2.91
CA VAL A 134 3.82 -13.11 1.88
C VAL A 134 2.32 -12.88 2.12
N GLN A 135 1.54 -13.94 2.34
CA GLN A 135 0.09 -13.84 2.60
C GLN A 135 -0.20 -13.02 3.87
N ILE A 136 0.57 -13.22 4.93
CA ILE A 136 0.45 -12.41 6.17
C ILE A 136 0.71 -10.94 5.86
N GLY A 137 1.78 -10.64 5.12
CA GLY A 137 2.09 -9.28 4.72
C GLY A 137 0.99 -8.63 3.89
N GLU A 138 0.42 -9.35 2.91
CA GLU A 138 -0.72 -8.88 2.11
C GLU A 138 -1.98 -8.64 2.97
N ALA A 139 -2.26 -9.54 3.92
CA ALA A 139 -3.37 -9.36 4.85
C ALA A 139 -3.20 -8.10 5.70
N LEU A 140 -1.98 -7.82 6.19
CA LEU A 140 -1.66 -6.60 6.92
C LEU A 140 -1.87 -5.35 6.05
N ILE A 141 -1.46 -5.38 4.78
CA ILE A 141 -1.69 -4.28 3.82
C ILE A 141 -3.19 -4.05 3.64
N ALA A 142 -3.97 -5.11 3.42
CA ALA A 142 -5.41 -5.01 3.23
C ALA A 142 -6.11 -4.41 4.47
N ILE A 143 -5.80 -4.89 5.67
CA ILE A 143 -6.31 -4.33 6.93
C ILE A 143 -5.88 -2.88 7.07
N GLY A 144 -4.62 -2.56 6.76
CA GLY A 144 -4.10 -1.20 6.80
C GLY A 144 -4.90 -0.24 5.90
N PHE A 145 -5.22 -0.65 4.68
CA PHE A 145 -6.06 0.13 3.78
C PHE A 145 -7.49 0.29 4.29
N LEU A 146 -8.08 -0.74 4.87
CA LEU A 146 -9.41 -0.66 5.48
C LEU A 146 -9.44 0.38 6.60
N LEU A 147 -8.42 0.44 7.45
CA LEU A 147 -8.30 1.43 8.50
C LEU A 147 -8.05 2.86 7.98
N LEU A 148 -7.49 2.99 6.78
CA LEU A 148 -7.25 4.28 6.14
C LEU A 148 -8.52 4.91 5.55
N ILE A 149 -9.59 4.13 5.35
CA ILE A 149 -10.85 4.63 4.82
C ILE A 149 -11.50 5.58 5.85
N PRO A 150 -11.89 6.81 5.45
CA PRO A 150 -12.55 7.74 6.36
C PRO A 150 -13.99 7.27 6.66
N TYR A 151 -14.19 6.60 7.77
CA TYR A 151 -15.52 6.29 8.26
C TYR A 151 -16.17 7.58 8.78
N ARG A 152 -17.20 8.07 8.11
CA ARG A 152 -18.04 9.15 8.64
C ARG A 152 -18.76 8.63 9.88
N ARG A 153 -18.38 9.12 11.06
CA ARG A 153 -19.24 8.98 12.23
C ARG A 153 -20.52 9.77 11.95
N VAL A 154 -21.62 9.05 11.77
CA VAL A 154 -22.94 9.67 11.81
C VAL A 154 -23.06 10.28 13.21
N LYS A 155 -23.02 11.61 13.32
CA LYS A 155 -23.31 12.30 14.56
C LYS A 155 -24.78 11.93 14.89
N LYS A 156 -25.00 11.07 15.89
CA LYS A 156 -26.32 10.90 16.47
C LYS A 156 -26.72 12.28 16.99
N ALA A 157 -27.71 12.91 16.34
CA ALA A 157 -28.42 14.04 16.89
C ALA A 157 -29.11 13.51 18.17
N GLY A 158 -28.60 13.93 19.33
CA GLY A 158 -29.26 13.83 20.60
C GLY A 158 -30.05 15.10 20.86
#